data_0653b7bebdedcb9df3aabddebd184259
#
_entry.id   0653b7bebdedcb9df3aabddebd184259
#
_cell.length_a   1.000
_cell.length_b   1.000
_cell.length_c   1.000
_cell.angle_alpha   90.00
_cell.angle_beta   90.00
_cell.angle_gamma   90.00
#
_symmetry.space_group_name_H-M   'P 1'
#
loop_
_entity.id
_entity.type
_entity.pdbx_description
1 polymer ?
#
loop_
_entity_poly.entity_id
_entity_poly.type
_entity_poly.pdbx_seq_one_letter_code
_entity_poly.pdbx_strand_id
1 'polypeptide(L)'
;IPSAQPKSDNPIHAKKVEGEISDDPNAPVWKDAQASYISLGCQLEAKPKSYFPTVRNLTVRAAHNSKEIALYIHWDDPSLDPTLKKFTAVEESPPPPLPDHFKGLEPDEPHEPVIPEYPDAIAVQFPVNLDTHKPYFLNGDADHPVNLWKWTTATNKAIEINAYGLEGWTAQEGSTVSVKSHFRFGRYSLILR
;
A
#
# COMPACT_ATOMS: atom_id res chain seq x y z
N ILE A 1 25.41 11.27 1.80
CA ILE A 1 25.31 11.07 0.32
C ILE A 1 23.84 11.30 0.00
N PRO A 2 23.45 12.33 -0.77
CA PRO A 2 22.08 12.51 -1.15
C PRO A 2 21.66 11.31 -2.02
N SER A 3 20.74 10.49 -1.53
CA SER A 3 20.14 9.44 -2.34
C SER A 3 19.31 10.12 -3.43
N ALA A 4 19.70 9.96 -4.66
CA ALA A 4 18.91 10.40 -5.79
C ALA A 4 17.58 9.63 -5.75
N GLN A 5 16.49 10.31 -5.41
CA GLN A 5 15.16 9.74 -5.55
C GLN A 5 14.96 9.34 -7.01
N PRO A 6 14.43 8.15 -7.28
CA PRO A 6 14.12 7.79 -8.66
C PRO A 6 13.11 8.82 -9.20
N LYS A 7 13.48 9.50 -10.27
CA LYS A 7 12.53 10.30 -11.02
C LYS A 7 11.49 9.34 -11.57
N SER A 8 10.28 9.37 -11.06
CA SER A 8 9.15 8.72 -11.71
C SER A 8 8.89 9.48 -13.02
N ASP A 9 9.33 8.93 -14.13
CA ASP A 9 9.09 9.49 -15.45
C ASP A 9 7.65 9.20 -15.94
N ASN A 10 6.80 8.67 -15.08
CA ASN A 10 5.41 8.30 -15.42
C ASN A 10 4.41 9.01 -14.50
N PRO A 11 4.11 10.29 -14.73
CA PRO A 11 3.15 11.05 -13.95
C PRO A 11 1.73 10.47 -14.13
N ILE A 12 0.93 10.54 -13.06
CA ILE A 12 -0.48 10.23 -13.12
C ILE A 12 -1.22 11.50 -13.58
N HIS A 13 -1.82 11.43 -14.77
CA HIS A 13 -2.61 12.53 -15.32
C HIS A 13 -4.07 12.39 -14.94
N ALA A 14 -4.57 13.31 -14.11
CA ALA A 14 -5.97 13.33 -13.74
C ALA A 14 -6.83 13.96 -14.85
N LYS A 15 -7.82 13.19 -15.35
CA LYS A 15 -8.79 13.66 -16.33
C LYS A 15 -9.76 14.63 -15.68
N LYS A 16 -9.87 15.84 -16.21
CA LYS A 16 -10.92 16.76 -15.79
C LYS A 16 -12.28 16.27 -16.30
N VAL A 17 -13.24 16.22 -15.40
CA VAL A 17 -14.64 15.88 -15.71
C VAL A 17 -15.59 16.95 -15.19
N GLU A 18 -16.75 17.06 -15.81
CA GLU A 18 -17.84 17.91 -15.33
C GLU A 18 -18.87 17.03 -14.64
N GLY A 19 -19.32 17.44 -13.45
CA GLY A 19 -20.26 16.67 -12.65
C GLY A 19 -19.60 15.69 -11.68
N GLU A 20 -20.36 14.71 -11.23
CA GLU A 20 -19.94 13.72 -10.25
C GLU A 20 -19.00 12.67 -10.87
N ILE A 21 -17.98 12.27 -10.13
CA ILE A 21 -17.08 11.20 -10.55
C ILE A 21 -17.70 9.87 -10.13
N SER A 22 -17.89 8.97 -11.10
CA SER A 22 -18.53 7.67 -10.86
C SER A 22 -17.64 6.75 -10.03
N ASP A 23 -18.25 6.03 -9.08
CA ASP A 23 -17.63 4.95 -8.30
C ASP A 23 -17.81 3.56 -8.96
N ASP A 24 -18.37 3.49 -10.17
CA ASP A 24 -18.40 2.27 -10.99
C ASP A 24 -17.11 2.15 -11.81
N PRO A 25 -16.29 1.10 -11.61
CA PRO A 25 -15.05 0.89 -12.35
C PRO A 25 -15.27 0.72 -13.89
N ASN A 26 -16.50 0.43 -14.31
CA ASN A 26 -16.86 0.29 -15.73
C ASN A 26 -17.31 1.61 -16.37
N ALA A 27 -17.46 2.67 -15.59
CA ALA A 27 -17.92 3.96 -16.10
C ALA A 27 -17.01 4.51 -17.20
N PRO A 28 -17.57 5.27 -18.15
CA PRO A 28 -16.82 5.85 -19.27
C PRO A 28 -15.63 6.70 -18.81
N VAL A 29 -15.77 7.44 -17.71
CA VAL A 29 -14.71 8.30 -17.17
C VAL A 29 -13.40 7.53 -16.96
N TRP A 30 -13.48 6.30 -16.46
CA TRP A 30 -12.30 5.47 -16.21
C TRP A 30 -11.71 4.86 -17.48
N LYS A 31 -12.55 4.57 -18.47
CA LYS A 31 -12.08 4.09 -19.79
C LYS A 31 -11.31 5.17 -20.55
N ASP A 32 -11.76 6.40 -20.42
CA ASP A 32 -11.19 7.55 -21.11
C ASP A 32 -10.02 8.20 -20.34
N ALA A 33 -9.87 7.95 -19.04
CA ALA A 33 -8.76 8.44 -18.25
C ALA A 33 -7.46 7.69 -18.61
N GLN A 34 -6.37 8.44 -18.75
CA GLN A 34 -5.06 7.86 -19.05
C GLN A 34 -4.64 6.88 -17.97
N ALA A 35 -4.21 5.68 -18.37
CA ALA A 35 -3.64 4.70 -17.46
C ALA A 35 -2.16 4.98 -17.23
N SER A 36 -1.76 5.01 -15.97
CA SER A 36 -0.36 5.01 -15.54
C SER A 36 -0.03 3.67 -14.91
N TYR A 37 1.10 3.08 -15.33
CA TYR A 37 1.57 1.80 -14.81
C TYR A 37 2.68 2.04 -13.79
N ILE A 38 2.49 1.56 -12.57
CA ILE A 38 3.41 1.75 -11.47
C ILE A 38 4.00 0.40 -11.09
N SER A 39 5.31 0.27 -11.21
CA SER A 39 6.03 -0.90 -10.74
C SER A 39 6.30 -0.77 -9.25
N LEU A 40 6.02 -1.84 -8.50
CA LEU A 40 6.31 -1.93 -7.09
C LEU A 40 7.66 -2.59 -6.86
N GLY A 41 8.47 -2.00 -6.00
CA GLY A 41 9.73 -2.56 -5.53
C GLY A 41 9.56 -3.46 -4.31
N CYS A 42 10.67 -4.07 -3.91
CA CYS A 42 10.76 -4.77 -2.65
C CYS A 42 10.70 -3.78 -1.47
N GLN A 43 10.12 -4.24 -0.35
CA GLN A 43 10.09 -3.48 0.90
C GLN A 43 11.28 -3.89 1.76
N LEU A 44 12.23 -2.98 1.97
CA LEU A 44 13.48 -3.25 2.69
C LEU A 44 13.68 -2.36 3.91
N GLU A 45 12.92 -1.27 4.01
CA GLU A 45 13.13 -0.21 5.02
C GLU A 45 12.52 -0.56 6.38
N ALA A 46 11.40 -1.28 6.39
CA ALA A 46 10.75 -1.70 7.62
C ALA A 46 10.74 -3.23 7.78
N LYS A 47 10.53 -3.71 9.01
CA LYS A 47 10.35 -5.14 9.27
C LYS A 47 8.84 -5.48 9.27
N PRO A 48 8.42 -6.64 8.73
CA PRO A 48 9.25 -7.63 8.03
C PRO A 48 9.68 -7.13 6.65
N LYS A 49 10.90 -7.48 6.23
CA LYS A 49 11.39 -7.16 4.88
C LYS A 49 10.76 -8.09 3.85
N SER A 50 10.31 -7.53 2.73
CA SER A 50 9.81 -8.29 1.58
C SER A 50 10.72 -8.08 0.38
N TYR A 51 11.47 -9.10 0.02
CA TYR A 51 12.40 -9.08 -1.11
C TYR A 51 11.71 -9.39 -2.44
N PHE A 52 10.60 -10.08 -2.38
CA PHE A 52 9.85 -10.55 -3.55
C PHE A 52 8.38 -10.22 -3.38
N PRO A 53 7.94 -9.02 -3.80
CA PRO A 53 6.54 -8.66 -3.69
C PRO A 53 5.67 -9.56 -4.58
N THR A 54 4.56 -10.04 -4.05
CA THR A 54 3.56 -10.80 -4.79
C THR A 54 2.90 -9.91 -5.83
N VAL A 55 2.50 -8.72 -5.42
CA VAL A 55 1.99 -7.68 -6.31
C VAL A 55 3.15 -6.85 -6.85
N ARG A 56 3.37 -6.89 -8.15
CA ARG A 56 4.52 -6.22 -8.79
C ARG A 56 4.15 -4.93 -9.50
N ASN A 57 2.92 -4.77 -9.90
CA ASN A 57 2.48 -3.64 -10.68
C ASN A 57 1.08 -3.20 -10.29
N LEU A 58 0.86 -1.90 -10.33
CA LEU A 58 -0.43 -1.28 -10.22
C LEU A 58 -0.76 -0.56 -11.52
N THR A 59 -2.03 -0.50 -11.88
CA THR A 59 -2.52 0.42 -12.89
C THR A 59 -3.37 1.47 -12.19
N VAL A 60 -3.06 2.73 -12.42
CA VAL A 60 -3.74 3.87 -11.81
C VAL A 60 -4.33 4.76 -12.90
N ARG A 61 -5.57 5.17 -12.70
CA ARG A 61 -6.21 6.25 -13.45
C ARG A 61 -6.72 7.29 -12.48
N ALA A 62 -6.68 8.54 -12.87
CA ALA A 62 -7.16 9.63 -12.03
C ALA A 62 -8.20 10.47 -12.79
N ALA A 63 -9.18 10.96 -12.05
CA ALA A 63 -10.14 11.95 -12.53
C ALA A 63 -10.34 13.02 -11.44
N HIS A 64 -10.65 14.23 -11.86
CA HIS A 64 -10.95 15.32 -10.94
C HIS A 64 -12.04 16.24 -11.49
N ASN A 65 -12.73 16.90 -10.58
CA ASN A 65 -13.63 18.02 -10.88
C ASN A 65 -13.29 19.20 -9.96
N SER A 66 -14.20 20.18 -9.84
CA SER A 66 -13.97 21.35 -8.97
C SER A 66 -14.08 21.07 -7.46
N LYS A 67 -14.47 19.84 -7.06
CA LYS A 67 -14.78 19.50 -5.67
C LYS A 67 -13.91 18.37 -5.13
N GLU A 68 -13.52 17.43 -5.99
CA GLU A 68 -12.88 16.19 -5.58
C GLU A 68 -11.89 15.68 -6.63
N ILE A 69 -10.99 14.82 -6.18
CA ILE A 69 -10.15 13.96 -7.00
C ILE A 69 -10.46 12.52 -6.66
N ALA A 70 -10.47 11.65 -7.66
CA ALA A 70 -10.64 10.23 -7.48
C ALA A 70 -9.57 9.45 -8.23
N LEU A 71 -9.12 8.37 -7.61
CA LEU A 71 -8.13 7.45 -8.15
C LEU A 71 -8.77 6.08 -8.34
N TYR A 72 -8.75 5.59 -9.57
CA TYR A 72 -9.09 4.21 -9.87
C TYR A 72 -7.81 3.39 -9.97
N ILE A 73 -7.61 2.49 -9.02
CA ILE A 73 -6.42 1.66 -8.89
C ILE A 73 -6.82 0.21 -9.04
N HIS A 74 -6.09 -0.55 -9.87
CA HIS A 74 -6.30 -1.99 -9.94
C HIS A 74 -4.97 -2.74 -10.05
N TRP A 75 -4.94 -3.95 -9.50
CA TRP A 75 -3.81 -4.85 -9.53
C TRP A 75 -4.26 -6.30 -9.53
N ASP A 76 -3.39 -7.18 -10.03
CA ASP A 76 -3.59 -8.62 -9.93
C ASP A 76 -3.05 -9.11 -8.59
N ASP A 77 -3.87 -9.88 -7.90
CA ASP A 77 -3.54 -10.50 -6.62
C ASP A 77 -4.17 -11.89 -6.58
N PRO A 78 -3.40 -12.95 -6.37
CA PRO A 78 -3.93 -14.32 -6.38
C PRO A 78 -4.84 -14.62 -5.21
N SER A 79 -4.78 -13.84 -4.13
CA SER A 79 -5.52 -14.06 -2.89
C SER A 79 -6.30 -12.84 -2.46
N LEU A 80 -7.35 -13.09 -1.70
CA LEU A 80 -8.09 -12.07 -0.94
C LEU A 80 -7.75 -12.29 0.53
N ASP A 81 -6.95 -11.40 1.11
CA ASP A 81 -6.50 -11.50 2.50
C ASP A 81 -7.23 -10.48 3.41
N PRO A 82 -8.50 -10.79 3.81
CA PRO A 82 -9.33 -9.85 4.55
C PRO A 82 -9.02 -9.80 6.04
N THR A 83 -8.34 -10.82 6.56
CA THR A 83 -8.07 -10.96 7.99
C THR A 83 -6.69 -11.54 8.24
N LEU A 84 -6.15 -11.20 9.42
CA LEU A 84 -5.03 -11.93 10.00
C LEU A 84 -5.46 -13.38 10.23
N LYS A 85 -5.10 -14.29 9.34
CA LYS A 85 -5.17 -15.71 9.65
C LYS A 85 -4.10 -16.00 10.68
N LYS A 86 -4.50 -16.40 11.89
CA LYS A 86 -3.55 -17.05 12.79
C LYS A 86 -3.24 -18.41 12.16
N PHE A 87 -2.06 -18.54 11.56
CA PHE A 87 -1.52 -19.88 11.34
C PHE A 87 -1.34 -20.51 12.72
N THR A 88 -2.13 -21.51 13.02
CA THR A 88 -1.68 -22.51 14.00
C THR A 88 -0.45 -23.13 13.36
N ALA A 89 0.71 -22.89 13.97
CA ALA A 89 1.93 -23.58 13.58
C ALA A 89 1.59 -25.06 13.42
N VAL A 90 1.80 -25.59 12.24
CA VAL A 90 1.83 -27.05 12.08
C VAL A 90 2.92 -27.46 13.05
N GLU A 91 2.60 -28.34 14.03
CA GLU A 91 3.61 -28.92 14.90
C GLU A 91 4.63 -29.61 13.98
N GLU A 92 5.66 -28.88 13.61
CA GLU A 92 6.82 -29.47 12.97
C GLU A 92 7.39 -30.44 13.99
N SER A 93 7.49 -31.70 13.61
CA SER A 93 8.23 -32.67 14.41
C SER A 93 9.60 -32.06 14.73
N PRO A 94 10.07 -32.15 15.99
CA PRO A 94 11.33 -31.52 16.36
C PRO A 94 12.42 -31.95 15.39
N PRO A 95 13.27 -31.02 14.93
CA PRO A 95 14.34 -31.37 14.03
C PRO A 95 15.21 -32.47 14.63
N PRO A 96 15.76 -33.38 13.82
CA PRO A 96 16.62 -34.41 14.33
C PRO A 96 17.78 -33.79 15.13
N PRO A 97 18.23 -34.41 16.23
CA PRO A 97 19.29 -33.87 17.07
C PRO A 97 20.54 -33.59 16.23
N LEU A 98 21.10 -32.39 16.42
CA LEU A 98 22.31 -32.00 15.72
C LEU A 98 23.47 -32.96 16.06
N PRO A 99 24.31 -33.33 15.08
CA PRO A 99 25.53 -34.10 15.36
C PRO A 99 26.39 -33.42 16.42
N ASP A 100 27.11 -34.20 17.22
CA ASP A 100 27.85 -33.74 18.40
C ASP A 100 28.82 -32.58 18.14
N HIS A 101 29.35 -32.45 16.94
CA HIS A 101 30.27 -31.37 16.58
C HIS A 101 29.58 -30.00 16.36
N PHE A 102 28.25 -29.96 16.36
CA PHE A 102 27.49 -28.71 16.34
C PHE A 102 26.89 -28.34 17.71
N LYS A 103 27.14 -29.13 18.76
CA LYS A 103 26.73 -28.77 20.12
C LYS A 103 27.43 -27.48 20.55
N GLY A 104 26.66 -26.48 20.89
CA GLY A 104 27.15 -25.12 21.24
C GLY A 104 26.92 -24.09 20.13
N LEU A 105 26.43 -24.53 18.98
CA LEU A 105 25.86 -23.65 17.93
C LEU A 105 24.32 -23.74 17.92
N GLU A 106 23.74 -24.18 19.02
CA GLU A 106 22.29 -24.17 19.16
C GLU A 106 21.81 -22.74 18.97
N PRO A 107 20.91 -22.49 18.01
CA PRO A 107 20.29 -21.20 17.91
C PRO A 107 19.60 -20.91 19.24
N ASP A 108 19.79 -19.70 19.74
CA ASP A 108 18.97 -19.18 20.85
C ASP A 108 17.53 -19.56 20.59
N GLU A 109 16.82 -20.00 21.63
CA GLU A 109 15.46 -20.58 21.64
C GLU A 109 14.66 -20.41 20.34
N PRO A 110 13.99 -21.46 19.83
CA PRO A 110 13.28 -21.38 18.57
C PRO A 110 12.29 -20.21 18.65
N HIS A 111 12.69 -19.07 18.13
CA HIS A 111 11.75 -18.00 17.85
C HIS A 111 10.83 -18.57 16.80
N GLU A 112 9.63 -18.99 17.18
CA GLU A 112 8.58 -19.25 16.23
C GLU A 112 8.53 -18.06 15.28
N PRO A 113 8.73 -18.27 13.98
CA PRO A 113 8.60 -17.18 13.05
C PRO A 113 7.12 -16.74 13.11
N VAL A 114 6.85 -15.72 13.93
CA VAL A 114 5.61 -14.99 13.84
C VAL A 114 5.65 -14.30 12.48
N ILE A 115 5.12 -14.97 11.47
CA ILE A 115 4.86 -14.31 10.18
C ILE A 115 3.61 -13.48 10.43
N PRO A 116 3.73 -12.18 10.62
CA PRO A 116 2.54 -11.35 10.77
C PRO A 116 1.84 -11.35 9.41
N GLU A 117 0.67 -11.95 9.35
CA GLU A 117 -0.22 -11.78 8.21
C GLU A 117 -0.80 -10.38 8.27
N TYR A 118 -0.47 -9.58 7.29
CA TYR A 118 -1.07 -8.27 7.13
C TYR A 118 -2.22 -8.38 6.13
N PRO A 119 -3.37 -7.74 6.42
CA PRO A 119 -4.41 -7.61 5.41
C PRO A 119 -3.88 -6.82 4.22
N ASP A 120 -4.41 -7.10 3.04
CA ASP A 120 -4.11 -6.30 1.87
C ASP A 120 -4.41 -4.84 2.15
N ALA A 121 -3.48 -3.98 1.77
CA ALA A 121 -3.59 -2.55 2.00
C ALA A 121 -2.94 -1.76 0.88
N ILE A 122 -3.44 -0.57 0.66
CA ILE A 122 -2.81 0.43 -0.21
C ILE A 122 -2.89 1.80 0.45
N ALA A 123 -1.85 2.59 0.28
CA ALA A 123 -1.85 3.99 0.67
C ALA A 123 -1.39 4.86 -0.51
N VAL A 124 -2.06 5.99 -0.69
CA VAL A 124 -1.67 7.04 -1.63
C VAL A 124 -1.19 8.22 -0.83
N GLN A 125 0.01 8.72 -1.16
CA GLN A 125 0.65 9.82 -0.46
C GLN A 125 0.52 11.12 -1.27
N PHE A 126 0.08 12.18 -0.61
CA PHE A 126 0.02 13.53 -1.14
C PHE A 126 0.89 14.46 -0.29
N PRO A 127 1.64 15.38 -0.88
CA PRO A 127 2.33 16.41 -0.12
C PRO A 127 1.32 17.37 0.52
N VAL A 128 1.53 17.75 1.78
CA VAL A 128 0.73 18.79 2.43
C VAL A 128 1.11 20.16 1.89
N ASN A 129 2.40 20.37 1.65
CA ASN A 129 2.93 21.61 1.08
C ASN A 129 3.34 21.37 -0.37
N LEU A 130 2.85 22.22 -1.27
CA LEU A 130 3.18 22.19 -2.70
C LEU A 130 4.40 23.07 -2.98
N ASP A 131 5.47 22.89 -2.22
CA ASP A 131 6.74 23.56 -2.47
C ASP A 131 7.58 22.78 -3.51
N THR A 132 8.80 23.23 -3.76
CA THR A 132 9.71 22.61 -4.72
C THR A 132 10.35 21.32 -4.22
N HIS A 133 10.22 21.01 -2.92
CA HIS A 133 10.78 19.82 -2.30
C HIS A 133 9.73 18.71 -2.25
N LYS A 134 10.09 17.56 -2.78
CA LYS A 134 9.24 16.38 -2.70
C LYS A 134 9.39 15.75 -1.31
N PRO A 135 8.27 15.42 -0.63
CA PRO A 135 8.33 14.69 0.61
C PRO A 135 9.06 13.34 0.45
N TYR A 136 9.65 12.89 1.54
CA TYR A 136 10.24 11.56 1.56
C TYR A 136 9.18 10.49 1.29
N PHE A 137 9.50 9.48 0.49
CA PHE A 137 8.54 8.49 0.01
C PHE A 137 7.97 7.59 1.12
N LEU A 138 8.64 7.49 2.26
CA LEU A 138 8.18 6.74 3.44
C LEU A 138 7.48 7.70 4.43
N ASN A 139 6.25 8.08 4.08
CA ASN A 139 5.38 8.91 4.92
C ASN A 139 5.92 10.31 5.24
N GLY A 140 6.70 10.89 4.34
CA GLY A 140 7.26 12.23 4.52
C GLY A 140 8.34 12.31 5.58
N ASP A 141 8.54 13.51 6.09
CA ASP A 141 9.43 13.85 7.20
C ASP A 141 8.87 15.07 7.97
N ALA A 142 9.56 15.49 9.03
CA ALA A 142 9.09 16.59 9.89
C ALA A 142 8.92 17.91 9.13
N ASP A 143 9.78 18.19 8.14
CA ASP A 143 9.75 19.41 7.35
C ASP A 143 8.80 19.31 6.17
N HIS A 144 8.55 18.10 5.68
CA HIS A 144 7.71 17.81 4.53
C HIS A 144 6.64 16.77 4.87
N PRO A 145 5.64 17.14 5.68
CA PRO A 145 4.56 16.24 6.06
C PRO A 145 3.69 15.86 4.85
N VAL A 146 3.06 14.71 4.95
CA VAL A 146 2.19 14.16 3.91
C VAL A 146 0.82 13.82 4.45
N ASN A 147 -0.14 13.83 3.56
CA ASN A 147 -1.47 13.27 3.77
C ASN A 147 -1.55 11.92 3.04
N LEU A 148 -1.97 10.89 3.74
CA LEU A 148 -2.12 9.53 3.23
C LEU A 148 -3.60 9.15 3.19
N TRP A 149 -4.04 8.66 2.05
CA TRP A 149 -5.31 7.95 1.93
C TRP A 149 -5.03 6.47 1.97
N LYS A 150 -5.36 5.82 3.08
CA LYS A 150 -5.07 4.40 3.32
C LYS A 150 -6.35 3.58 3.33
N TRP A 151 -6.36 2.52 2.55
CA TRP A 151 -7.38 1.49 2.56
C TRP A 151 -6.79 0.14 2.96
N THR A 152 -7.60 -0.70 3.62
CA THR A 152 -7.24 -2.08 3.95
C THR A 152 -8.43 -3.01 3.80
N THR A 153 -8.17 -4.26 3.42
CA THR A 153 -9.19 -5.31 3.34
C THR A 153 -9.80 -5.65 4.69
N ALA A 154 -9.07 -5.49 5.79
CA ALA A 154 -9.54 -5.79 7.14
C ALA A 154 -10.79 -5.00 7.54
N THR A 155 -10.87 -3.75 7.13
CA THR A 155 -12.01 -2.89 7.46
C THR A 155 -12.88 -2.56 6.25
N ASN A 156 -12.30 -2.71 5.06
CA ASN A 156 -12.83 -2.24 3.79
C ASN A 156 -13.24 -0.75 3.82
N LYS A 157 -12.49 0.05 4.58
CA LYS A 157 -12.68 1.49 4.72
C LYS A 157 -11.42 2.23 4.36
N ALA A 158 -11.59 3.42 3.80
CA ALA A 158 -10.50 4.37 3.66
C ALA A 158 -10.40 5.23 4.92
N ILE A 159 -9.18 5.55 5.31
CA ILE A 159 -8.86 6.51 6.36
C ILE A 159 -7.87 7.53 5.83
N GLU A 160 -7.95 8.72 6.33
CA GLU A 160 -7.02 9.80 6.05
C GLU A 160 -6.06 9.96 7.22
N ILE A 161 -4.78 10.06 6.91
CA ILE A 161 -3.71 10.10 7.91
C ILE A 161 -2.77 11.23 7.55
N ASN A 162 -2.45 12.09 8.50
CA ASN A 162 -1.34 13.02 8.39
C ASN A 162 -0.09 12.36 8.96
N ALA A 163 0.98 12.31 8.18
CA ALA A 163 2.22 11.66 8.55
C ALA A 163 3.44 12.56 8.32
N TYR A 164 4.44 12.40 9.17
CA TYR A 164 5.70 13.13 9.17
C TYR A 164 6.87 12.20 9.49
N GLY A 165 6.88 11.04 8.85
CA GLY A 165 7.85 9.97 8.99
C GLY A 165 7.21 8.64 9.37
N LEU A 166 8.03 7.61 9.52
CA LEU A 166 7.55 6.24 9.78
C LEU A 166 6.86 6.09 11.15
N GLU A 167 7.29 6.84 12.14
CA GLU A 167 6.79 6.75 13.52
C GLU A 167 5.80 7.86 13.89
N GLY A 168 5.70 8.88 13.04
CA GLY A 168 4.87 10.05 13.29
C GLY A 168 3.66 10.06 12.36
N TRP A 169 2.48 9.69 12.89
CA TRP A 169 1.24 9.80 12.13
C TRP A 169 0.02 10.03 13.05
N THR A 170 -0.98 10.69 12.50
CA THR A 170 -2.24 10.98 13.19
C THR A 170 -3.40 10.75 12.22
N ALA A 171 -4.35 9.92 12.61
CA ALA A 171 -5.59 9.77 11.85
C ALA A 171 -6.38 11.08 11.89
N GLN A 172 -6.90 11.50 10.75
CA GLN A 172 -7.65 12.74 10.64
C GLN A 172 -9.11 12.47 11.01
N GLU A 173 -9.60 13.17 12.04
CA GLU A 173 -11.02 13.15 12.39
C GLU A 173 -11.83 13.90 11.34
N GLY A 174 -13.02 13.36 10.99
CA GLY A 174 -13.90 13.98 10.01
C GLY A 174 -13.43 13.87 8.57
N SER A 175 -12.54 12.90 8.27
CA SER A 175 -12.11 12.60 6.90
C SER A 175 -13.31 12.36 5.99
N THR A 176 -13.24 12.94 4.79
CA THR A 176 -14.23 12.73 3.72
C THR A 176 -13.78 11.67 2.70
N VAL A 177 -12.60 11.10 2.89
CA VAL A 177 -12.07 10.08 1.98
C VAL A 177 -12.98 8.85 1.99
N SER A 178 -13.43 8.47 0.83
CA SER A 178 -14.29 7.32 0.62
C SER A 178 -13.65 6.30 -0.32
N VAL A 179 -14.12 5.06 -0.23
CA VAL A 179 -13.60 3.95 -1.03
C VAL A 179 -14.72 3.06 -1.54
N LYS A 180 -14.54 2.60 -2.77
CA LYS A 180 -15.29 1.47 -3.34
C LYS A 180 -14.29 0.42 -3.81
N SER A 181 -14.36 -0.78 -3.26
CA SER A 181 -13.47 -1.88 -3.61
C SER A 181 -14.22 -3.07 -4.16
N HIS A 182 -13.59 -3.76 -5.10
CA HIS A 182 -14.08 -5.02 -5.66
C HIS A 182 -12.89 -5.96 -5.83
N PHE A 183 -13.08 -7.21 -5.42
CA PHE A 183 -12.16 -8.29 -5.73
C PHE A 183 -12.88 -9.33 -6.59
N ARG A 184 -12.34 -9.61 -7.76
CA ARG A 184 -12.93 -10.60 -8.66
C ARG A 184 -11.86 -11.23 -9.55
N PHE A 185 -11.87 -12.56 -9.62
CA PHE A 185 -10.95 -13.33 -10.48
C PHE A 185 -9.47 -13.00 -10.26
N GLY A 186 -9.03 -12.90 -9.00
CA GLY A 186 -7.64 -12.60 -8.69
C GLY A 186 -7.23 -11.16 -9.01
N ARG A 187 -8.16 -10.22 -8.97
CA ARG A 187 -7.90 -8.81 -9.24
C ARG A 187 -8.67 -7.90 -8.30
N TYR A 188 -7.95 -6.97 -7.72
CA TYR A 188 -8.55 -5.83 -7.03
C TYR A 188 -8.86 -4.69 -8.00
N SER A 189 -9.97 -4.01 -7.74
CA SER A 189 -10.39 -2.76 -8.36
C SER A 189 -10.86 -1.83 -7.26
N LEU A 190 -10.16 -0.72 -7.07
CA LEU A 190 -10.34 0.21 -5.96
C LEU A 190 -10.55 1.62 -6.50
N ILE A 191 -11.62 2.30 -6.07
CA ILE A 191 -11.82 3.72 -6.32
C ILE A 191 -11.74 4.44 -4.98
N LEU A 192 -10.70 5.28 -4.84
CA LEU A 192 -10.50 6.20 -3.71
C LEU A 192 -10.87 7.60 -4.15
N ARG A 193 -11.63 8.33 -3.36
CA ARG A 193 -11.99 9.73 -3.61
C ARG A 193 -12.22 10.52 -2.32
#